data_1c0b91415788ced62f181af98720be02
#
_entry.id   1c0b91415788ced62f181af98720be02
#
_cell.length_a   1.000
_cell.length_b   1.000
_cell.length_c   1.000
_cell.angle_alpha   90.00
_cell.angle_beta   90.00
_cell.angle_gamma   90.00
#
_symmetry.space_group_name_H-M   'P 1'
#
loop_
_entity.id
_entity.type
_entity.pdbx_description
1 polymer ?
#
loop_
_entity_poly.entity_id
_entity_poly.type
_entity_poly.pdbx_seq_one_letter_code
_entity_poly.pdbx_strand_id
1 'polypeptide(L)'
;MMPYKLYTAVLLLAAASFSATAISASTPSIGNLINERLSLMKDVAGYKAQHHQAIEDLQQEKKVLESATADADSLGLKGESVRPFIQAQMDAAKAIQYRYRADWLAAPETDWQPRPLQDVRTQIGQLSHRILQSVAARLKSGQPLTEQGQEAFMHAVQQKNLHEQDKHRIWETMKGISLKD
;
A
#
# COMPACT_ATOMS: atom_id res chain seq x y z
N MET A 1 -81.30 -30.72 -10.94
CA MET A 1 -80.11 -31.53 -11.18
C MET A 1 -79.11 -30.68 -12.01
N MET A 2 -78.19 -29.94 -11.37
CA MET A 2 -77.18 -29.07 -12.05
C MET A 2 -75.81 -29.47 -11.55
N PRO A 3 -74.80 -29.67 -12.44
CA PRO A 3 -73.46 -30.03 -12.03
C PRO A 3 -72.67 -28.81 -11.73
N TYR A 4 -71.96 -28.81 -10.60
CA TYR A 4 -70.99 -27.81 -10.18
C TYR A 4 -69.70 -28.00 -10.97
N LYS A 5 -69.25 -26.93 -11.67
CA LYS A 5 -67.89 -26.86 -12.29
C LYS A 5 -66.89 -26.41 -11.23
N LEU A 6 -65.96 -27.30 -10.85
CA LEU A 6 -64.77 -26.97 -10.07
C LEU A 6 -63.83 -26.20 -10.95
N TYR A 7 -63.50 -25.00 -10.56
CA TYR A 7 -62.34 -24.22 -11.11
C TYR A 7 -61.13 -24.46 -10.19
N THR A 8 -60.17 -25.25 -10.68
CA THR A 8 -58.83 -25.36 -10.05
C THR A 8 -58.00 -24.16 -10.42
N ALA A 9 -57.76 -23.27 -9.45
CA ALA A 9 -56.83 -22.19 -9.60
C ALA A 9 -55.39 -22.72 -9.37
N VAL A 10 -54.57 -22.72 -10.44
CA VAL A 10 -53.16 -23.02 -10.37
C VAL A 10 -52.41 -21.73 -9.98
N LEU A 11 -51.91 -21.70 -8.75
CA LEU A 11 -51.02 -20.64 -8.30
C LEU A 11 -49.59 -20.92 -8.81
N LEU A 12 -49.14 -20.16 -9.81
CA LEU A 12 -47.76 -20.14 -10.26
C LEU A 12 -46.93 -19.27 -9.29
N LEU A 13 -46.15 -19.93 -8.44
CA LEU A 13 -45.17 -19.28 -7.56
C LEU A 13 -43.91 -18.97 -8.38
N ALA A 14 -43.77 -17.75 -8.85
CA ALA A 14 -42.53 -17.31 -9.50
C ALA A 14 -41.46 -17.06 -8.43
N ALA A 15 -40.52 -17.99 -8.27
CA ALA A 15 -39.36 -17.81 -7.44
C ALA A 15 -38.34 -16.88 -8.18
N ALA A 16 -38.31 -15.61 -7.79
CA ALA A 16 -37.31 -14.69 -8.24
C ALA A 16 -35.96 -15.01 -7.53
N SER A 17 -35.06 -15.69 -8.23
CA SER A 17 -33.70 -15.92 -7.76
C SER A 17 -32.91 -14.61 -7.81
N PHE A 18 -32.79 -13.96 -6.66
CA PHE A 18 -31.84 -12.86 -6.50
C PHE A 18 -30.39 -13.43 -6.51
N SER A 19 -29.73 -13.37 -7.66
CA SER A 19 -28.29 -13.61 -7.74
C SER A 19 -27.59 -12.40 -7.12
N ALA A 20 -27.21 -12.50 -5.85
CA ALA A 20 -26.31 -11.54 -5.22
C ALA A 20 -24.93 -11.69 -5.88
N THR A 21 -24.62 -10.81 -6.81
CA THR A 21 -23.23 -10.62 -7.27
C THR A 21 -22.42 -10.09 -6.11
N ALA A 22 -21.71 -10.96 -5.41
CA ALA A 22 -20.71 -10.56 -4.44
C ALA A 22 -19.64 -9.79 -5.21
N ILE A 23 -19.61 -8.46 -5.03
CA ILE A 23 -18.49 -7.64 -5.45
C ILE A 23 -17.33 -8.05 -4.56
N SER A 24 -16.50 -8.97 -5.06
CA SER A 24 -15.24 -9.34 -4.42
C SER A 24 -14.35 -8.10 -4.48
N ALA A 25 -14.27 -7.36 -3.40
CA ALA A 25 -13.29 -6.28 -3.27
C ALA A 25 -11.90 -6.93 -3.40
N SER A 26 -11.25 -6.76 -4.55
CA SER A 26 -9.93 -7.29 -4.79
C SER A 26 -8.96 -6.67 -3.78
N THR A 27 -8.26 -7.50 -3.01
CA THR A 27 -7.21 -7.02 -2.10
C THR A 27 -6.19 -6.22 -2.90
N PRO A 28 -5.85 -4.98 -2.48
CA PRO A 28 -4.88 -4.16 -3.20
C PRO A 28 -3.56 -4.90 -3.36
N SER A 29 -2.95 -4.81 -4.53
CA SER A 29 -1.63 -5.39 -4.76
C SER A 29 -0.58 -4.73 -3.86
N ILE A 30 0.52 -5.42 -3.57
CA ILE A 30 1.64 -4.86 -2.79
C ILE A 30 2.14 -3.56 -3.47
N GLY A 31 2.23 -3.53 -4.80
CA GLY A 31 2.60 -2.34 -5.56
C GLY A 31 1.65 -1.16 -5.32
N ASN A 32 0.34 -1.40 -5.31
CA ASN A 32 -0.65 -0.35 -5.04
C ASN A 32 -0.52 0.21 -3.62
N LEU A 33 -0.28 -0.64 -2.62
CA LEU A 33 -0.07 -0.20 -1.23
C LEU A 33 1.21 0.64 -1.09
N ILE A 34 2.29 0.24 -1.76
CA ILE A 34 3.55 1.01 -1.79
C ILE A 34 3.32 2.34 -2.51
N ASN A 35 2.60 2.33 -3.62
CA ASN A 35 2.25 3.55 -4.35
C ASN A 35 1.44 4.52 -3.47
N GLU A 36 0.42 4.03 -2.76
CA GLU A 36 -0.36 4.83 -1.81
C GLU A 36 0.52 5.41 -0.69
N ARG A 37 1.44 4.59 -0.13
CA ARG A 37 2.38 5.05 0.89
C ARG A 37 3.31 6.16 0.38
N LEU A 38 3.84 6.03 -0.83
CA LEU A 38 4.74 7.02 -1.42
C LEU A 38 4.01 8.29 -1.86
N SER A 39 2.70 8.24 -2.18
CA SER A 39 1.90 9.42 -2.49
C SER A 39 1.83 10.43 -1.33
N LEU A 40 1.99 9.96 -0.10
CA LEU A 40 2.00 10.78 1.10
C LEU A 40 3.27 11.66 1.24
N MET A 41 4.29 11.41 0.42
CA MET A 41 5.57 12.10 0.56
C MET A 41 5.50 13.57 0.15
N LYS A 42 4.53 13.97 -0.67
CA LYS A 42 4.26 15.38 -0.95
C LYS A 42 3.85 16.13 0.32
N ASP A 43 2.92 15.55 1.10
CA ASP A 43 2.48 16.13 2.37
C ASP A 43 3.63 16.23 3.39
N VAL A 44 4.43 15.17 3.51
CA VAL A 44 5.60 15.15 4.40
C VAL A 44 6.60 16.24 4.01
N ALA A 45 6.94 16.35 2.73
CA ALA A 45 7.87 17.35 2.21
C ALA A 45 7.37 18.77 2.46
N GLY A 46 6.09 19.03 2.18
CA GLY A 46 5.46 20.34 2.35
C GLY A 46 5.39 20.76 3.80
N TYR A 47 4.92 19.86 4.69
CA TYR A 47 4.88 20.15 6.12
C TYR A 47 6.28 20.49 6.66
N LYS A 48 7.28 19.65 6.34
CA LYS A 48 8.66 19.90 6.77
C LYS A 48 9.24 21.18 6.17
N ALA A 49 8.86 21.54 4.94
CA ALA A 49 9.28 22.82 4.33
C ALA A 49 8.71 24.02 5.08
N GLN A 50 7.40 24.03 5.35
CA GLN A 50 6.72 25.11 6.08
C GLN A 50 7.24 25.30 7.51
N HIS A 51 7.70 24.21 8.14
CA HIS A 51 8.20 24.23 9.53
C HIS A 51 9.72 24.24 9.61
N HIS A 52 10.42 24.51 8.51
CA HIS A 52 11.90 24.54 8.43
C HIS A 52 12.58 23.26 9.00
N GLN A 53 11.93 22.12 8.86
CA GLN A 53 12.46 20.82 9.31
C GLN A 53 13.32 20.17 8.23
N ALA A 54 14.37 19.46 8.66
CA ALA A 54 15.16 18.62 7.76
C ALA A 54 14.33 17.46 7.20
N ILE A 55 14.60 17.04 5.97
CA ILE A 55 13.99 15.83 5.40
C ILE A 55 14.45 14.61 6.18
N GLU A 56 15.74 14.51 6.45
CA GLU A 56 16.30 13.45 7.27
C GLU A 56 15.89 13.61 8.74
N ASP A 57 15.44 12.51 9.34
CA ASP A 57 15.05 12.41 10.74
C ASP A 57 15.51 11.04 11.25
N LEU A 58 16.79 10.94 11.60
CA LEU A 58 17.42 9.68 11.96
C LEU A 58 16.75 8.99 13.16
N GLN A 59 16.18 9.77 14.09
CA GLN A 59 15.42 9.19 15.22
C GLN A 59 14.11 8.56 14.74
N GLN A 60 13.39 9.23 13.85
CA GLN A 60 12.16 8.69 13.27
C GLN A 60 12.46 7.50 12.38
N GLU A 61 13.50 7.56 11.56
CA GLU A 61 13.92 6.45 10.69
C GLU A 61 14.25 5.20 11.50
N LYS A 62 14.98 5.35 12.61
CA LYS A 62 15.26 4.26 13.54
C LYS A 62 13.98 3.65 14.12
N LYS A 63 13.04 4.48 14.59
CA LYS A 63 11.74 4.01 15.12
C LYS A 63 10.94 3.25 14.07
N VAL A 64 10.90 3.74 12.83
CA VAL A 64 10.21 3.08 11.71
C VAL A 64 10.82 1.71 11.46
N LEU A 65 12.14 1.61 11.42
CA LEU A 65 12.85 0.36 11.15
C LEU A 65 12.64 -0.68 12.27
N GLU A 66 12.74 -0.25 13.53
CA GLU A 66 12.49 -1.11 14.70
C GLU A 66 11.03 -1.59 14.74
N SER A 67 10.08 -0.69 14.55
CA SER A 67 8.66 -1.01 14.52
C SER A 67 8.31 -1.98 13.39
N ALA A 68 8.83 -1.75 12.18
CA ALA A 68 8.58 -2.63 11.04
C ALA A 68 9.21 -4.02 11.21
N THR A 69 10.39 -4.10 11.86
CA THR A 69 11.03 -5.37 12.19
C THR A 69 10.18 -6.18 13.18
N ALA A 70 9.70 -5.55 14.26
CA ALA A 70 8.83 -6.19 15.24
C ALA A 70 7.48 -6.60 14.64
N ASP A 71 6.90 -5.77 13.77
CA ASP A 71 5.65 -6.08 13.06
C ASP A 71 5.82 -7.27 12.12
N ALA A 72 6.90 -7.31 11.34
CA ALA A 72 7.25 -8.44 10.48
C ALA A 72 7.36 -9.75 11.29
N ASP A 73 8.02 -9.69 12.44
CA ASP A 73 8.14 -10.82 13.36
C ASP A 73 6.79 -11.35 13.84
N SER A 74 5.84 -10.45 14.12
CA SER A 74 4.50 -10.83 14.54
C SER A 74 3.68 -11.46 13.40
N LEU A 75 3.98 -11.11 12.16
CA LEU A 75 3.36 -11.64 10.94
C LEU A 75 4.00 -12.97 10.47
N GLY A 76 5.03 -13.48 11.18
CA GLY A 76 5.74 -14.71 10.84
C GLY A 76 6.80 -14.54 9.75
N LEU A 77 7.20 -13.30 9.47
CA LEU A 77 8.38 -12.99 8.67
C LEU A 77 9.62 -12.98 9.55
N LYS A 78 10.79 -13.25 8.98
CA LYS A 78 12.06 -13.05 9.66
C LYS A 78 12.37 -11.55 9.70
N GLY A 79 12.23 -10.91 10.86
CA GLY A 79 12.32 -9.44 11.02
C GLY A 79 13.57 -8.83 10.38
N GLU A 80 14.73 -9.44 10.56
CA GLU A 80 15.96 -8.94 9.94
C GLU A 80 15.93 -8.97 8.40
N SER A 81 15.18 -9.90 7.79
CA SER A 81 15.07 -9.98 6.32
C SER A 81 14.27 -8.83 5.71
N VAL A 82 13.40 -8.16 6.49
CA VAL A 82 12.63 -7.00 5.98
C VAL A 82 13.40 -5.68 6.04
N ARG A 83 14.48 -5.58 6.84
CA ARG A 83 15.20 -4.33 7.03
C ARG A 83 15.68 -3.67 5.73
N PRO A 84 16.31 -4.40 4.77
CA PRO A 84 16.71 -3.80 3.51
C PRO A 84 15.52 -3.23 2.70
N PHE A 85 14.38 -3.92 2.74
CA PHE A 85 13.17 -3.48 2.06
C PHE A 85 12.56 -2.21 2.69
N ILE A 86 12.53 -2.13 4.01
CA ILE A 86 12.07 -0.93 4.72
C ILE A 86 13.02 0.24 4.47
N GLN A 87 14.34 -0.01 4.49
CA GLN A 87 15.34 1.01 4.18
C GLN A 87 15.17 1.54 2.75
N ALA A 88 14.99 0.66 1.75
CA ALA A 88 14.76 1.06 0.37
C ALA A 88 13.51 1.95 0.21
N GLN A 89 12.43 1.64 0.93
CA GLN A 89 11.22 2.49 0.94
C GLN A 89 11.45 3.84 1.63
N MET A 90 12.25 3.90 2.69
CA MET A 90 12.61 5.16 3.34
C MET A 90 13.51 6.02 2.46
N ASP A 91 14.46 5.41 1.77
CA ASP A 91 15.35 6.12 0.85
C ASP A 91 14.58 6.70 -0.34
N ALA A 92 13.68 5.92 -0.94
CA ALA A 92 12.77 6.40 -1.99
C ALA A 92 11.87 7.54 -1.50
N ALA A 93 11.34 7.43 -0.28
CA ALA A 93 10.52 8.46 0.35
C ALA A 93 11.31 9.77 0.56
N LYS A 94 12.57 9.69 1.03
CA LYS A 94 13.45 10.86 1.16
C LYS A 94 13.76 11.47 -0.21
N ALA A 95 14.08 10.64 -1.19
CA ALA A 95 14.38 11.10 -2.56
C ALA A 95 13.20 11.88 -3.16
N ILE A 96 11.96 11.39 -3.02
CA ILE A 96 10.74 12.10 -3.44
C ILE A 96 10.63 13.46 -2.74
N GLN A 97 10.84 13.51 -1.41
CA GLN A 97 10.76 14.74 -0.63
C GLN A 97 11.80 15.78 -1.07
N TYR A 98 13.05 15.38 -1.32
CA TYR A 98 14.09 16.27 -1.81
C TYR A 98 13.76 16.83 -3.19
N ARG A 99 13.25 16.00 -4.10
CA ARG A 99 12.86 16.41 -5.45
C ARG A 99 11.67 17.38 -5.41
N TYR A 100 10.68 17.16 -4.54
CA TYR A 100 9.60 18.15 -4.33
C TYR A 100 10.15 19.49 -3.84
N ARG A 101 11.07 19.50 -2.89
CA ARG A 101 11.68 20.75 -2.42
C ARG A 101 12.46 21.45 -3.51
N ALA A 102 13.19 20.72 -4.34
CA ALA A 102 13.90 21.28 -5.48
C ALA A 102 12.92 21.90 -6.51
N ASP A 103 11.84 21.19 -6.83
CA ASP A 103 10.78 21.69 -7.73
C ASP A 103 10.18 23.01 -7.19
N TRP A 104 9.87 23.07 -5.90
CA TRP A 104 9.27 24.25 -5.27
C TRP A 104 10.19 25.46 -5.17
N LEU A 105 11.50 25.32 -5.29
CA LEU A 105 12.43 26.45 -5.42
C LEU A 105 12.21 27.20 -6.74
N ALA A 106 11.92 26.47 -7.81
CA ALA A 106 11.73 27.06 -9.14
C ALA A 106 10.25 27.42 -9.39
N ALA A 107 9.33 26.62 -8.90
CA ALA A 107 7.88 26.76 -9.09
C ALA A 107 7.13 26.51 -7.78
N PRO A 108 7.00 27.52 -6.90
CA PRO A 108 6.26 27.38 -5.66
C PRO A 108 4.78 27.00 -5.89
N GLU A 109 4.28 26.05 -5.13
CA GLU A 109 2.87 25.60 -5.20
C GLU A 109 2.07 26.32 -4.11
N THR A 110 1.29 27.34 -4.50
CA THR A 110 0.60 28.25 -3.58
C THR A 110 -0.81 27.81 -3.20
N ASP A 111 -1.46 27.02 -4.06
CA ASP A 111 -2.88 26.64 -3.92
C ASP A 111 -3.07 25.29 -3.20
N TRP A 112 -2.01 24.78 -2.57
CA TRP A 112 -2.02 23.51 -1.85
C TRP A 112 -1.43 23.67 -0.45
N GLN A 113 -2.04 22.99 0.52
CA GLN A 113 -1.55 22.94 1.90
C GLN A 113 -1.29 21.49 2.31
N PRO A 114 -0.15 21.19 2.93
CA PRO A 114 0.14 19.85 3.43
C PRO A 114 -0.76 19.50 4.62
N ARG A 115 -1.09 18.23 4.73
CA ARG A 115 -1.79 17.69 5.91
C ARG A 115 -0.90 17.71 7.14
N PRO A 116 -1.48 17.68 8.37
CA PRO A 116 -0.73 17.56 9.61
C PRO A 116 0.18 16.34 9.58
N LEU A 117 1.47 16.53 9.94
CA LEU A 117 2.49 15.46 9.83
C LEU A 117 2.14 14.22 10.66
N GLN A 118 1.51 14.41 11.83
CA GLN A 118 1.12 13.29 12.68
C GLN A 118 0.07 12.39 12.03
N ASP A 119 -0.92 12.97 11.34
CA ASP A 119 -1.97 12.22 10.64
C ASP A 119 -1.37 11.44 9.46
N VAL A 120 -0.48 12.09 8.72
CA VAL A 120 0.25 11.45 7.61
C VAL A 120 1.12 10.31 8.12
N ARG A 121 1.85 10.49 9.23
CA ARG A 121 2.67 9.42 9.84
C ARG A 121 1.83 8.23 10.30
N THR A 122 0.64 8.49 10.85
CA THR A 122 -0.30 7.42 11.24
C THR A 122 -0.73 6.60 10.02
N GLN A 123 -1.10 7.26 8.92
CA GLN A 123 -1.46 6.58 7.67
C GLN A 123 -0.29 5.80 7.07
N ILE A 124 0.92 6.37 7.08
CA ILE A 124 2.14 5.68 6.65
C ILE A 124 2.36 4.39 7.45
N GLY A 125 2.18 4.43 8.77
CA GLY A 125 2.29 3.26 9.65
C GLY A 125 1.29 2.16 9.29
N GLN A 126 0.01 2.53 9.10
CA GLN A 126 -1.03 1.59 8.69
C GLN A 126 -0.74 0.94 7.32
N LEU A 127 -0.28 1.73 6.35
CA LEU A 127 0.10 1.21 5.03
C LEU A 127 1.32 0.29 5.12
N SER A 128 2.31 0.62 5.95
CA SER A 128 3.48 -0.22 6.17
C SER A 128 3.10 -1.58 6.75
N HIS A 129 2.19 -1.62 7.73
CA HIS A 129 1.64 -2.88 8.26
C HIS A 129 0.93 -3.69 7.17
N ARG A 130 0.04 -3.08 6.39
CA ARG A 130 -0.69 -3.76 5.30
C ARG A 130 0.25 -4.30 4.22
N ILE A 131 1.34 -3.59 3.92
CA ILE A 131 2.36 -4.04 2.97
C ILE A 131 3.02 -5.33 3.51
N LEU A 132 3.50 -5.32 4.76
CA LEU A 132 4.13 -6.50 5.38
C LEU A 132 3.16 -7.67 5.49
N GLN A 133 1.91 -7.42 5.85
CA GLN A 133 0.85 -8.43 5.90
C GLN A 133 0.63 -9.08 4.52
N SER A 134 0.61 -8.28 3.45
CA SER A 134 0.44 -8.77 2.07
C SER A 134 1.64 -9.58 1.60
N VAL A 135 2.86 -9.16 1.97
CA VAL A 135 4.10 -9.92 1.70
C VAL A 135 4.07 -11.26 2.44
N ALA A 136 3.73 -11.25 3.73
CA ALA A 136 3.64 -12.46 4.54
C ALA A 136 2.60 -13.44 3.98
N ALA A 137 1.42 -12.97 3.61
CA ALA A 137 0.37 -13.79 3.02
C ALA A 137 0.84 -14.44 1.71
N ARG A 138 1.53 -13.68 0.85
CA ARG A 138 2.08 -14.18 -0.42
C ARG A 138 3.12 -15.28 -0.19
N LEU A 139 4.07 -15.06 0.71
CA LEU A 139 5.12 -16.04 1.01
C LEU A 139 4.53 -17.31 1.65
N LYS A 140 3.57 -17.18 2.58
CA LYS A 140 2.87 -18.31 3.21
C LYS A 140 2.07 -19.14 2.20
N SER A 141 1.57 -18.54 1.14
CA SER A 141 0.88 -19.26 0.06
C SER A 141 1.83 -19.91 -0.95
N GLY A 142 3.14 -19.83 -0.75
CA GLY A 142 4.15 -20.40 -1.64
C GLY A 142 4.25 -19.70 -3.00
N GLN A 143 3.73 -18.47 -3.13
CA GLN A 143 3.79 -17.70 -4.37
C GLN A 143 5.08 -16.88 -4.44
N PRO A 144 6.03 -17.19 -5.34
CA PRO A 144 7.27 -16.43 -5.44
C PRO A 144 7.04 -15.05 -6.08
N LEU A 145 8.00 -14.15 -5.85
CA LEU A 145 8.09 -12.90 -6.59
C LEU A 145 8.78 -13.18 -7.94
N THR A 146 8.00 -13.18 -9.01
CA THR A 146 8.43 -13.52 -10.38
C THR A 146 8.72 -12.26 -11.20
N GLU A 147 9.32 -12.41 -12.40
CA GLU A 147 9.52 -11.31 -13.34
C GLU A 147 8.19 -10.65 -13.76
N GLN A 148 7.14 -11.44 -13.98
CA GLN A 148 5.80 -10.90 -14.24
C GLN A 148 5.26 -10.09 -13.06
N GLY A 149 5.57 -10.52 -11.84
CA GLY A 149 5.27 -9.76 -10.63
C GLY A 149 6.04 -8.44 -10.55
N GLN A 150 7.29 -8.42 -11.05
CA GLN A 150 8.09 -7.20 -11.15
C GLN A 150 7.46 -6.20 -12.13
N GLU A 151 7.09 -6.64 -13.32
CA GLU A 151 6.46 -5.78 -14.32
C GLU A 151 5.15 -5.16 -13.78
N ALA A 152 4.29 -5.98 -13.19
CA ALA A 152 3.07 -5.51 -12.54
C ALA A 152 3.35 -4.51 -11.40
N PHE A 153 4.41 -4.75 -10.62
CA PHE A 153 4.86 -3.83 -9.56
C PHE A 153 5.33 -2.49 -10.15
N MET A 154 6.19 -2.52 -11.18
CA MET A 154 6.70 -1.31 -11.84
C MET A 154 5.57 -0.47 -12.44
N HIS A 155 4.51 -1.11 -12.96
CA HIS A 155 3.30 -0.42 -13.44
C HIS A 155 2.42 0.13 -12.32
N ALA A 156 2.34 -0.55 -11.19
CA ALA A 156 1.50 -0.12 -10.06
C ALA A 156 2.11 1.05 -9.27
N VAL A 157 3.45 1.13 -9.22
CA VAL A 157 4.14 2.18 -8.46
C VAL A 157 4.46 3.36 -9.37
N GLN A 158 3.56 4.36 -9.36
CA GLN A 158 3.63 5.54 -10.23
C GLN A 158 3.44 6.81 -9.40
N GLN A 159 4.55 7.37 -8.90
CA GLN A 159 4.51 8.62 -8.14
C GLN A 159 5.34 9.70 -8.84
N LYS A 160 4.86 10.94 -8.78
CA LYS A 160 5.67 12.10 -9.15
C LYS A 160 6.95 12.08 -8.31
N ASN A 161 8.07 12.40 -8.94
CA ASN A 161 9.37 12.46 -8.26
C ASN A 161 9.95 11.11 -7.79
N LEU A 162 9.38 9.98 -8.22
CA LEU A 162 9.94 8.65 -8.04
C LEU A 162 10.62 8.19 -9.31
N HIS A 163 11.88 7.78 -9.23
CA HIS A 163 12.64 7.28 -10.38
C HIS A 163 12.53 5.74 -10.50
N GLU A 164 12.72 5.23 -11.71
CA GLU A 164 12.72 3.77 -11.96
C GLU A 164 13.74 3.02 -11.09
N GLN A 165 14.89 3.62 -10.84
CA GLN A 165 15.94 3.08 -9.98
C GLN A 165 15.48 2.86 -8.54
N ASP A 166 14.67 3.80 -8.01
CA ASP A 166 14.06 3.69 -6.67
C ASP A 166 13.10 2.51 -6.60
N LYS A 167 12.26 2.32 -7.65
CA LYS A 167 11.31 1.20 -7.75
C LYS A 167 12.03 -0.14 -7.83
N HIS A 168 13.07 -0.23 -8.69
CA HIS A 168 13.87 -1.44 -8.81
C HIS A 168 14.50 -1.85 -7.49
N ARG A 169 15.05 -0.89 -6.75
CA ARG A 169 15.65 -1.15 -5.44
C ARG A 169 14.62 -1.67 -4.44
N ILE A 170 13.41 -1.10 -4.41
CA ILE A 170 12.32 -1.58 -3.55
C ILE A 170 11.96 -3.03 -3.92
N TRP A 171 11.82 -3.31 -5.23
CA TRP A 171 11.51 -4.66 -5.69
C TRP A 171 12.59 -5.68 -5.32
N GLU A 172 13.85 -5.39 -5.62
CA GLU A 172 14.97 -6.28 -5.33
C GLU A 172 15.10 -6.60 -3.84
N THR A 173 14.95 -5.60 -2.99
CA THR A 173 14.99 -5.81 -1.53
C THR A 173 13.77 -6.56 -1.01
N MET A 174 12.61 -6.43 -1.63
CA MET A 174 11.40 -7.19 -1.28
C MET A 174 11.58 -8.69 -1.55
N LYS A 175 12.29 -9.08 -2.62
CA LYS A 175 12.60 -10.49 -2.92
C LYS A 175 13.45 -11.18 -1.82
N GLY A 176 14.21 -10.41 -1.06
CA GLY A 176 15.04 -10.91 0.03
C GLY A 176 14.26 -11.23 1.31
N ILE A 177 12.97 -10.92 1.38
CA ILE A 177 12.15 -11.19 2.57
C ILE A 177 11.87 -12.70 2.68
N SER A 178 12.01 -13.25 3.89
CA SER A 178 11.76 -14.66 4.18
C SER A 178 10.83 -14.86 5.37
N LEU A 179 10.21 -16.02 5.43
CA LEU A 179 9.46 -16.47 6.61
C LEU A 179 10.42 -16.83 7.74
N LYS A 180 9.92 -16.82 8.97
CA LYS A 180 10.57 -17.50 10.10
C LYS A 180 10.55 -19.01 9.87
N ASP A 181 11.60 -19.66 10.35
CA ASP A 181 11.70 -21.14 10.40
C ASP A 181 10.66 -21.74 11.33
#